data_e136b3c81e8b2fdec690cf21face7239
#
_entry.id   e136b3c81e8b2fdec690cf21face7239
#
_cell.length_a   1.000
_cell.length_b   1.000
_cell.length_c   1.000
_cell.angle_alpha   90.00
_cell.angle_beta   90.00
_cell.angle_gamma   90.00
#
_symmetry.space_group_name_H-M   'P 1'
#
loop_
_entity.id
_entity.type
_entity.pdbx_description
1 polymer ?
#
loop_
_entity_poly.entity_id
_entity_poly.type
_entity_poly.pdbx_seq_one_letter_code
_entity_poly.pdbx_strand_id
1 'polypeptide(L)'
;DFRAQRTPPRPELDWKRAMDALRVETPDARVNHLFGGFLQAQTLHARILARTGLYQPGGAYGFRDQLQDMLSVLWYEPTRVRRHLLYCAARQFEAGDVLHWWHEPYTGVRTRISDDLLFLPYVAAAYVLHTGDAAVLGDCAPFLRDMRIPDDREDVYARMQPDDACASLHEHCMRAFRRAAQRGAHGLCLMGGGDWNDGMNRVGARGVGESVWLTEFWVACAERYMEVCPEAADRAWLEAQRGDFAAALEKNAWDGQWYLRAYADGGECLGSADSPCCRIDLVSQAWAVLAGLDKARCRSAIDAAWDQLVDEKLGLIRLLAPPFTGEGFDPGYIAAYPAGIRENGAQYT
;
A
#
# COMPACT_ATOMS: atom_id res chain seq x y z
N ASP A 1 -21.63 9.74 -29.22
CA ASP A 1 -22.76 8.81 -28.99
C ASP A 1 -22.44 7.93 -27.78
N PHE A 2 -23.06 8.24 -26.67
CA PHE A 2 -22.84 7.57 -25.36
C PHE A 2 -23.20 6.06 -25.39
N ARG A 3 -23.89 5.62 -26.43
CA ARG A 3 -24.34 4.24 -26.62
C ARG A 3 -23.33 3.36 -27.36
N ALA A 4 -22.26 3.92 -27.93
CA ALA A 4 -21.29 3.16 -28.72
C ALA A 4 -20.10 2.61 -27.92
N GLN A 5 -19.86 3.11 -26.72
CA GLN A 5 -18.89 2.48 -25.78
C GLN A 5 -19.59 1.39 -24.98
N ARG A 6 -19.83 0.25 -25.60
CA ARG A 6 -20.18 -0.96 -24.87
C ARG A 6 -18.99 -1.29 -23.95
N THR A 7 -19.17 -0.99 -22.69
CA THR A 7 -18.35 -1.62 -21.64
C THR A 7 -18.43 -3.13 -21.90
N PRO A 8 -17.29 -3.82 -22.07
CA PRO A 8 -17.34 -5.27 -22.25
C PRO A 8 -18.17 -5.85 -21.10
N PRO A 9 -19.02 -6.85 -21.37
CA PRO A 9 -19.85 -7.43 -20.33
C PRO A 9 -18.95 -7.82 -19.18
N ARG A 10 -19.23 -7.29 -17.98
CA ARG A 10 -18.55 -7.73 -16.77
C ARG A 10 -18.77 -9.22 -16.68
N PRO A 11 -17.73 -10.04 -16.58
CA PRO A 11 -17.93 -11.46 -16.37
C PRO A 11 -18.84 -11.61 -15.16
N GLU A 12 -19.93 -12.34 -15.34
CA GLU A 12 -20.85 -12.62 -14.23
C GLU A 12 -20.04 -13.23 -13.09
N LEU A 13 -20.23 -12.67 -11.90
CA LEU A 13 -19.61 -13.19 -10.70
C LEU A 13 -20.33 -14.51 -10.37
N ASP A 14 -19.60 -15.59 -10.30
CA ASP A 14 -20.13 -16.84 -9.77
C ASP A 14 -20.27 -16.74 -8.24
N TRP A 15 -21.41 -16.24 -7.80
CA TRP A 15 -21.72 -16.06 -6.38
C TRP A 15 -21.60 -17.35 -5.58
N LYS A 16 -22.03 -18.48 -6.14
CA LYS A 16 -21.93 -19.76 -5.46
C LYS A 16 -20.47 -20.13 -5.22
N ARG A 17 -19.65 -20.04 -6.25
CA ARG A 17 -18.21 -20.29 -6.15
C ARG A 17 -17.54 -19.36 -5.14
N ALA A 18 -17.88 -18.08 -5.17
CA ALA A 18 -17.33 -17.10 -4.24
C ALA A 18 -17.72 -17.40 -2.79
N MET A 19 -18.99 -17.74 -2.54
CA MET A 19 -19.46 -18.04 -1.18
C MET A 19 -18.96 -19.37 -0.65
N ASP A 20 -18.72 -20.36 -1.54
CA ASP A 20 -18.22 -21.68 -1.16
C ASP A 20 -16.68 -21.76 -1.12
N ALA A 21 -15.98 -20.69 -1.50
CA ALA A 21 -14.53 -20.70 -1.66
C ALA A 21 -13.76 -20.87 -0.35
N LEU A 22 -14.30 -20.35 0.74
CA LEU A 22 -13.69 -20.43 2.05
C LEU A 22 -14.68 -21.05 3.05
N ARG A 23 -14.31 -22.19 3.61
CA ARG A 23 -15.06 -22.85 4.67
C ARG A 23 -14.18 -22.97 5.91
N VAL A 24 -14.73 -22.57 7.03
CA VAL A 24 -14.07 -22.62 8.33
C VAL A 24 -14.98 -23.38 9.29
N GLU A 25 -14.41 -24.38 9.96
CA GLU A 25 -15.09 -25.14 11.01
C GLU A 25 -14.34 -24.95 12.32
N THR A 26 -14.95 -24.24 13.25
CA THR A 26 -14.41 -23.96 14.58
C THR A 26 -15.48 -24.29 15.64
N PRO A 27 -15.10 -24.39 16.92
CA PRO A 27 -16.07 -24.51 18.00
C PRO A 27 -17.02 -23.32 18.14
N ASP A 28 -16.69 -22.14 17.58
CA ASP A 28 -17.52 -20.95 17.61
C ASP A 28 -18.34 -20.81 16.31
N ALA A 29 -19.64 -21.08 16.40
CA ALA A 29 -20.56 -20.97 15.27
C ALA A 29 -20.61 -19.57 14.65
N ARG A 30 -20.28 -18.50 15.40
CA ARG A 30 -20.25 -17.12 14.89
C ARG A 30 -19.08 -16.93 13.91
N VAL A 31 -17.91 -17.49 14.24
CA VAL A 31 -16.75 -17.50 13.35
C VAL A 31 -17.08 -18.27 12.07
N ASN A 32 -17.69 -19.44 12.20
CA ASN A 32 -18.08 -20.26 11.02
C ASN A 32 -19.06 -19.53 10.12
N HIS A 33 -20.02 -18.80 10.69
CA HIS A 33 -20.99 -18.00 9.93
C HIS A 33 -20.30 -16.82 9.22
N LEU A 34 -19.40 -16.11 9.90
CA LEU A 34 -18.67 -14.98 9.30
C LEU A 34 -17.85 -15.43 8.09
N PHE A 35 -17.06 -16.49 8.24
CA PHE A 35 -16.19 -17.00 7.16
C PHE A 35 -16.92 -17.89 6.16
N GLY A 36 -18.10 -18.40 6.49
CA GLY A 36 -18.93 -19.24 5.62
C GLY A 36 -19.72 -18.48 4.54
N GLY A 37 -19.23 -17.33 4.09
CA GLY A 37 -19.82 -16.56 2.98
C GLY A 37 -20.12 -15.10 3.29
N PHE A 38 -20.37 -14.72 4.56
CA PHE A 38 -20.73 -13.34 4.88
C PHE A 38 -19.60 -12.34 4.54
N LEU A 39 -18.36 -12.63 4.94
CA LEU A 39 -17.21 -11.75 4.66
C LEU A 39 -16.92 -11.68 3.15
N GLN A 40 -17.01 -12.80 2.43
CA GLN A 40 -16.85 -12.83 0.97
C GLN A 40 -17.92 -11.97 0.29
N ALA A 41 -19.19 -12.13 0.69
CA ALA A 41 -20.29 -11.31 0.16
C ALA A 41 -20.04 -9.83 0.42
N GLN A 42 -19.67 -9.47 1.65
CA GLN A 42 -19.41 -8.09 2.02
C GLN A 42 -18.24 -7.51 1.22
N THR A 43 -17.14 -8.24 1.08
CA THR A 43 -15.98 -7.81 0.29
C THR A 43 -16.35 -7.58 -1.17
N LEU A 44 -17.06 -8.53 -1.79
CA LEU A 44 -17.49 -8.41 -3.18
C LEU A 44 -18.44 -7.22 -3.38
N HIS A 45 -19.41 -7.04 -2.51
CA HIS A 45 -20.35 -5.93 -2.62
C HIS A 45 -19.71 -4.59 -2.32
N ALA A 46 -18.97 -4.47 -1.21
CA ALA A 46 -18.46 -3.20 -0.73
C ALA A 46 -17.18 -2.73 -1.44
N ARG A 47 -16.33 -3.68 -1.88
CA ARG A 47 -15.02 -3.34 -2.45
C ARG A 47 -14.92 -3.57 -3.96
N ILE A 48 -15.42 -4.68 -4.46
CA ILE A 48 -15.23 -5.05 -5.87
C ILE A 48 -16.32 -4.48 -6.77
N LEU A 49 -17.59 -4.51 -6.35
CA LEU A 49 -18.74 -4.10 -7.16
C LEU A 49 -19.22 -2.67 -6.89
N ALA A 50 -19.06 -2.17 -5.68
CA ALA A 50 -19.51 -0.84 -5.28
C ALA A 50 -18.58 0.27 -5.79
N ARG A 51 -18.68 0.60 -7.07
CA ARG A 51 -17.91 1.71 -7.70
C ARG A 51 -18.44 3.08 -7.35
N THR A 52 -19.71 3.16 -7.00
CA THR A 52 -20.35 4.39 -6.52
C THR A 52 -21.05 4.06 -5.22
N GLY A 53 -20.74 4.78 -4.18
CA GLY A 53 -21.32 4.59 -2.87
C GLY A 53 -21.42 5.91 -2.13
N LEU A 54 -21.92 5.86 -0.90
CA LEU A 54 -22.08 7.05 -0.07
C LEU A 54 -20.75 7.80 0.13
N TYR A 55 -19.67 7.08 0.25
CA TYR A 55 -18.33 7.63 0.53
C TYR A 55 -17.50 7.92 -0.74
N GLN A 56 -17.85 7.31 -1.86
CA GLN A 56 -17.17 7.51 -3.16
C GLN A 56 -18.19 7.64 -4.29
N PRO A 57 -19.02 8.71 -4.30
CA PRO A 57 -20.07 8.86 -5.29
C PRO A 57 -19.56 9.05 -6.72
N GLY A 58 -18.31 9.47 -6.88
CA GLY A 58 -17.67 9.63 -8.18
C GLY A 58 -17.21 8.34 -8.86
N GLY A 59 -17.17 7.21 -8.15
CA GLY A 59 -16.75 5.91 -8.68
C GLY A 59 -15.25 5.76 -8.90
N ALA A 60 -14.44 6.64 -8.34
CA ALA A 60 -12.97 6.52 -8.34
C ALA A 60 -12.50 5.57 -7.24
N TYR A 61 -11.52 4.73 -7.56
CA TYR A 61 -10.80 3.92 -6.57
C TYR A 61 -9.31 4.17 -6.67
N GLY A 62 -8.61 4.11 -5.52
CA GLY A 62 -7.18 4.26 -5.44
C GLY A 62 -6.43 3.08 -6.04
N PHE A 63 -5.21 3.33 -6.51
CA PHE A 63 -4.33 2.29 -7.05
C PHE A 63 -4.03 1.21 -6.02
N ARG A 64 -3.60 1.61 -4.84
CA ARG A 64 -3.36 0.77 -3.67
C ARG A 64 -4.59 -0.03 -3.28
N ASP A 65 -5.72 0.66 -3.13
CA ASP A 65 -6.97 0.05 -2.67
C ASP A 65 -7.43 -1.08 -3.57
N GLN A 66 -7.43 -0.86 -4.90
CA GLN A 66 -7.86 -1.85 -5.86
C GLN A 66 -6.97 -3.11 -5.84
N LEU A 67 -5.66 -2.93 -5.71
CA LEU A 67 -4.71 -4.04 -5.65
C LEU A 67 -4.83 -4.83 -4.35
N GLN A 68 -5.02 -4.15 -3.21
CA GLN A 68 -5.31 -4.84 -1.94
C GLN A 68 -6.62 -5.62 -2.01
N ASP A 69 -7.66 -5.05 -2.61
CA ASP A 69 -8.94 -5.73 -2.81
C ASP A 69 -8.78 -7.03 -3.63
N MET A 70 -7.86 -7.04 -4.61
CA MET A 70 -7.59 -8.23 -5.41
C MET A 70 -7.01 -9.40 -4.60
N LEU A 71 -6.31 -9.15 -3.51
CA LEU A 71 -5.83 -10.21 -2.61
C LEU A 71 -6.99 -10.98 -1.98
N SER A 72 -8.09 -10.31 -1.69
CA SER A 72 -9.27 -10.93 -1.07
C SER A 72 -9.98 -11.91 -2.01
N VAL A 73 -9.91 -11.69 -3.33
CA VAL A 73 -10.57 -12.52 -4.36
C VAL A 73 -9.62 -13.52 -5.03
N LEU A 74 -8.34 -13.48 -4.70
CA LEU A 74 -7.32 -14.32 -5.32
C LEU A 74 -7.63 -15.82 -5.19
N TRP A 75 -8.21 -16.23 -4.08
CA TRP A 75 -8.49 -17.61 -3.75
C TRP A 75 -9.55 -18.29 -4.66
N TYR A 76 -10.45 -17.49 -5.25
CA TYR A 76 -11.58 -18.04 -6.03
C TYR A 76 -11.78 -17.37 -7.39
N GLU A 77 -11.19 -16.18 -7.62
CA GLU A 77 -11.27 -15.42 -8.87
C GLU A 77 -9.89 -15.03 -9.43
N PRO A 78 -8.89 -15.95 -9.54
CA PRO A 78 -7.53 -15.59 -9.94
C PRO A 78 -7.48 -14.97 -11.34
N THR A 79 -8.37 -15.34 -12.27
CA THR A 79 -8.47 -14.72 -13.60
C THR A 79 -8.84 -13.24 -13.51
N ARG A 80 -9.63 -12.83 -12.52
CA ARG A 80 -9.95 -11.43 -12.26
C ARG A 80 -8.70 -10.69 -11.82
N VAL A 81 -7.94 -11.27 -10.88
CA VAL A 81 -6.69 -10.69 -10.37
C VAL A 81 -5.69 -10.49 -11.50
N ARG A 82 -5.50 -11.48 -12.36
CA ARG A 82 -4.62 -11.40 -13.53
C ARG A 82 -4.94 -10.21 -14.43
N ARG A 83 -6.20 -10.05 -14.79
CA ARG A 83 -6.65 -8.92 -15.62
C ARG A 83 -6.49 -7.59 -14.89
N HIS A 84 -6.72 -7.57 -13.59
CA HIS A 84 -6.63 -6.36 -12.79
C HIS A 84 -5.18 -5.90 -12.60
N LEU A 85 -4.22 -6.80 -12.51
CA LEU A 85 -2.79 -6.47 -12.51
C LEU A 85 -2.39 -5.69 -13.77
N LEU A 86 -2.78 -6.17 -14.96
CA LEU A 86 -2.51 -5.47 -16.22
C LEU A 86 -3.29 -4.17 -16.34
N TYR A 87 -4.52 -4.14 -15.81
CA TYR A 87 -5.32 -2.93 -15.74
C TYR A 87 -4.66 -1.85 -14.88
N CYS A 88 -4.10 -2.19 -13.73
CA CYS A 88 -3.36 -1.26 -12.87
C CYS A 88 -2.00 -0.88 -13.49
N ALA A 89 -1.26 -1.85 -14.06
CA ALA A 89 -0.01 -1.56 -14.77
C ALA A 89 -0.18 -0.48 -15.84
N ALA A 90 -1.29 -0.50 -16.59
CA ALA A 90 -1.64 0.54 -17.57
C ALA A 90 -1.97 1.92 -16.96
N ARG A 91 -1.86 2.12 -15.66
CA ARG A 91 -1.99 3.40 -14.93
C ARG A 91 -0.66 3.84 -14.31
N GLN A 92 0.43 3.25 -14.74
CA GLN A 92 1.78 3.62 -14.35
C GLN A 92 2.41 4.55 -15.40
N PHE A 93 3.19 5.51 -14.94
CA PHE A 93 4.04 6.35 -15.77
C PHE A 93 5.40 5.69 -16.01
N GLU A 94 6.07 6.08 -17.10
CA GLU A 94 7.42 5.55 -17.41
C GLU A 94 8.44 5.77 -16.29
N ALA A 95 8.25 6.82 -15.49
CA ALA A 95 9.06 7.13 -14.32
C ALA A 95 8.86 6.16 -13.13
N GLY A 96 7.90 5.23 -13.23
CA GLY A 96 7.63 4.18 -12.24
C GLY A 96 6.55 4.55 -11.22
N ASP A 97 6.18 5.81 -11.09
CA ASP A 97 5.04 6.25 -10.28
C ASP A 97 3.71 5.98 -10.99
N VAL A 98 2.59 6.12 -10.28
CA VAL A 98 1.27 5.67 -10.74
C VAL A 98 0.22 6.78 -10.55
N LEU A 99 -0.96 6.60 -11.14
CA LEU A 99 -2.13 7.36 -10.72
C LEU A 99 -2.53 6.92 -9.30
N HIS A 100 -2.62 7.87 -8.38
CA HIS A 100 -3.07 7.59 -7.02
C HIS A 100 -4.52 7.08 -7.00
N TRP A 101 -5.39 7.72 -7.78
CA TRP A 101 -6.73 7.24 -8.07
C TRP A 101 -7.23 7.78 -9.43
N TRP A 102 -8.26 7.14 -10.00
CA TRP A 102 -8.82 7.56 -11.28
C TRP A 102 -10.28 7.18 -11.47
N HIS A 103 -10.93 7.91 -12.39
CA HIS A 103 -12.18 7.56 -13.05
C HIS A 103 -11.89 6.94 -14.42
N GLU A 104 -12.73 6.01 -14.84
CA GLU A 104 -12.60 5.42 -16.17
C GLU A 104 -12.75 6.46 -17.30
N PRO A 105 -11.99 6.34 -18.38
CA PRO A 105 -10.93 5.33 -18.58
C PRO A 105 -9.57 5.75 -17.98
N TYR A 106 -9.23 7.03 -17.88
CA TYR A 106 -7.91 7.54 -17.49
C TYR A 106 -7.95 8.93 -16.85
N THR A 107 -9.08 9.41 -16.39
CA THR A 107 -9.15 10.71 -15.71
C THR A 107 -8.84 10.53 -14.23
N GLY A 108 -7.67 10.98 -13.79
CA GLY A 108 -7.22 10.71 -12.43
C GLY A 108 -6.18 11.70 -11.94
N VAL A 109 -5.66 11.42 -10.77
CA VAL A 109 -4.69 12.26 -10.08
C VAL A 109 -3.34 11.56 -10.01
N ARG A 110 -2.30 12.26 -10.46
CA ARG A 110 -0.91 11.92 -10.21
C ARG A 110 -0.43 12.68 -8.99
N THR A 111 0.16 11.99 -8.03
CA THR A 111 0.64 12.56 -6.77
C THR A 111 2.11 12.24 -6.55
N ARG A 112 2.65 12.72 -5.41
CA ARG A 112 3.96 12.32 -4.90
C ARG A 112 3.87 11.30 -3.78
N ILE A 113 2.71 10.63 -3.61
CA ILE A 113 2.52 9.53 -2.65
C ILE A 113 3.43 8.38 -3.05
N SER A 114 4.12 7.80 -2.08
CA SER A 114 5.32 7.00 -2.32
C SER A 114 5.10 5.49 -2.26
N ASP A 115 3.99 5.00 -1.72
CA ASP A 115 3.75 3.56 -1.51
C ASP A 115 2.87 2.89 -2.57
N ASP A 116 1.94 3.63 -3.19
CA ASP A 116 0.96 3.09 -4.15
C ASP A 116 1.57 2.11 -5.15
N LEU A 117 2.69 2.52 -5.73
CA LEU A 117 3.36 1.78 -6.81
C LEU A 117 3.86 0.40 -6.39
N LEU A 118 4.22 0.20 -5.10
CA LEU A 118 4.72 -1.09 -4.61
C LEU A 118 3.62 -2.15 -4.45
N PHE A 119 2.35 -1.75 -4.42
CA PHE A 119 1.26 -2.71 -4.39
C PHE A 119 1.17 -3.54 -5.69
N LEU A 120 1.67 -3.01 -6.83
CA LEU A 120 1.70 -3.76 -8.07
C LEU A 120 2.62 -5.00 -7.98
N PRO A 121 3.93 -4.88 -7.67
CA PRO A 121 4.78 -6.05 -7.48
C PRO A 121 4.34 -6.94 -6.31
N TYR A 122 3.81 -6.36 -5.23
CA TYR A 122 3.32 -7.12 -4.08
C TYR A 122 2.19 -8.09 -4.46
N VAL A 123 1.19 -7.60 -5.20
CA VAL A 123 0.06 -8.41 -5.64
C VAL A 123 0.43 -9.32 -6.81
N ALA A 124 1.32 -8.89 -7.71
CA ALA A 124 1.84 -9.74 -8.78
C ALA A 124 2.57 -10.96 -8.22
N ALA A 125 3.43 -10.78 -7.22
CA ALA A 125 4.09 -11.88 -6.53
C ALA A 125 3.08 -12.82 -5.85
N ALA A 126 2.11 -12.27 -5.12
CA ALA A 126 1.06 -13.06 -4.47
C ALA A 126 0.26 -13.89 -5.48
N TYR A 127 -0.06 -13.31 -6.64
CA TYR A 127 -0.77 -13.99 -7.73
C TYR A 127 0.05 -15.17 -8.27
N VAL A 128 1.31 -14.93 -8.63
CA VAL A 128 2.17 -15.99 -9.20
C VAL A 128 2.42 -17.11 -8.19
N LEU A 129 2.71 -16.78 -6.94
CA LEU A 129 2.94 -17.76 -5.87
C LEU A 129 1.69 -18.61 -5.61
N HIS A 130 0.50 -18.00 -5.69
CA HIS A 130 -0.76 -18.72 -5.47
C HIS A 130 -1.16 -19.61 -6.65
N THR A 131 -0.98 -19.12 -7.89
CA THR A 131 -1.53 -19.78 -9.10
C THR A 131 -0.51 -20.60 -9.88
N GLY A 132 0.79 -20.30 -9.72
CA GLY A 132 1.85 -20.83 -10.57
C GLY A 132 1.93 -20.17 -11.95
N ASP A 133 1.05 -19.22 -12.29
CA ASP A 133 1.03 -18.53 -13.59
C ASP A 133 2.11 -17.44 -13.68
N ALA A 134 3.36 -17.86 -13.85
CA ALA A 134 4.47 -16.95 -14.08
C ALA A 134 4.41 -16.24 -15.44
N ALA A 135 3.60 -16.73 -16.38
CA ALA A 135 3.48 -16.14 -17.72
C ALA A 135 2.91 -14.72 -17.68
N VAL A 136 2.11 -14.38 -16.66
CA VAL A 136 1.58 -13.03 -16.47
C VAL A 136 2.67 -11.96 -16.41
N LEU A 137 3.85 -12.30 -15.89
CA LEU A 137 4.98 -11.36 -15.78
C LEU A 137 5.51 -10.92 -17.16
N GLY A 138 5.30 -11.71 -18.20
CA GLY A 138 5.63 -11.39 -19.58
C GLY A 138 4.54 -10.63 -20.34
N ASP A 139 3.33 -10.52 -19.79
CA ASP A 139 2.24 -9.81 -20.46
C ASP A 139 2.50 -8.31 -20.53
N CYS A 140 2.17 -7.71 -21.66
CA CYS A 140 2.39 -6.29 -21.90
C CYS A 140 1.24 -5.42 -21.43
N ALA A 141 1.58 -4.27 -20.83
CA ALA A 141 0.68 -3.17 -20.56
C ALA A 141 1.31 -1.84 -21.04
N PRO A 142 0.53 -0.86 -21.54
CA PRO A 142 1.05 0.45 -21.91
C PRO A 142 1.38 1.26 -20.65
N PHE A 143 2.32 2.19 -20.78
CA PHE A 143 2.49 3.27 -19.80
C PHE A 143 1.51 4.42 -20.07
N LEU A 144 1.39 5.32 -19.12
CA LEU A 144 0.77 6.62 -19.32
C LEU A 144 1.82 7.60 -19.84
N ARG A 145 1.43 8.46 -20.80
CA ARG A 145 2.27 9.57 -21.25
C ARG A 145 2.58 10.50 -20.10
N ASP A 146 3.83 10.94 -20.03
CA ASP A 146 4.27 11.77 -18.91
C ASP A 146 3.44 13.06 -18.81
N MET A 147 3.06 13.37 -17.58
CA MET A 147 2.41 14.62 -17.20
C MET A 147 3.06 15.11 -15.91
N ARG A 148 4.00 16.04 -16.03
CA ARG A 148 4.76 16.55 -14.90
C ARG A 148 3.84 17.20 -13.87
N ILE A 149 4.05 16.86 -12.58
CA ILE A 149 3.48 17.60 -11.45
C ILE A 149 4.26 18.92 -11.34
N PRO A 150 3.61 20.09 -11.44
CA PRO A 150 4.27 21.38 -11.24
C PRO A 150 4.97 21.45 -9.89
N ASP A 151 6.06 22.22 -9.81
CA ASP A 151 6.87 22.29 -8.58
C ASP A 151 6.14 22.97 -7.42
N ASP A 152 5.15 23.83 -7.73
CA ASP A 152 4.29 24.56 -6.80
C ASP A 152 3.03 23.78 -6.40
N ARG A 153 2.88 22.52 -6.85
CA ARG A 153 1.71 21.67 -6.56
C ARG A 153 2.12 20.31 -6.01
N GLU A 154 1.23 19.76 -5.20
CA GLU A 154 1.38 18.40 -4.65
C GLU A 154 0.91 17.34 -5.64
N ASP A 155 -0.03 17.69 -6.53
CA ASP A 155 -0.65 16.78 -7.48
C ASP A 155 -1.03 17.44 -8.81
N VAL A 156 -1.49 16.60 -9.75
CA VAL A 156 -2.15 17.04 -10.98
C VAL A 156 -3.33 16.11 -11.29
N TYR A 157 -4.53 16.70 -11.37
CA TYR A 157 -5.73 16.02 -11.82
C TYR A 157 -6.01 16.34 -13.27
N ALA A 158 -6.00 15.32 -14.14
CA ALA A 158 -6.22 15.49 -15.56
C ALA A 158 -6.72 14.19 -16.23
N ARG A 159 -7.14 14.33 -17.49
CA ARG A 159 -7.36 13.18 -18.35
C ARG A 159 -6.02 12.75 -18.93
N MET A 160 -5.50 11.66 -18.43
CA MET A 160 -4.25 11.05 -18.90
C MET A 160 -4.46 10.35 -20.25
N GLN A 161 -3.36 10.10 -20.95
CA GLN A 161 -3.36 9.37 -22.22
C GLN A 161 -2.43 8.16 -22.10
N PRO A 162 -2.84 6.98 -22.56
CA PRO A 162 -1.90 5.88 -22.70
C PRO A 162 -0.84 6.22 -23.74
N ASP A 163 0.37 5.72 -23.52
CA ASP A 163 1.44 5.76 -24.49
C ASP A 163 1.31 4.60 -25.48
N ASP A 164 1.99 4.74 -26.63
CA ASP A 164 2.16 3.64 -27.59
C ASP A 164 3.22 2.64 -27.11
N ALA A 165 4.12 3.07 -26.23
CA ALA A 165 5.10 2.21 -25.59
C ALA A 165 4.44 1.29 -24.55
N CYS A 166 4.71 -0.01 -24.66
CA CYS A 166 4.29 -0.98 -23.68
C CYS A 166 5.48 -1.79 -23.16
N ALA A 167 5.36 -2.29 -21.94
CA ALA A 167 6.36 -3.13 -21.31
C ALA A 167 5.70 -4.33 -20.63
N SER A 168 6.51 -5.33 -20.30
CA SER A 168 6.02 -6.48 -19.54
C SER A 168 5.59 -6.06 -18.12
N LEU A 169 4.68 -6.82 -17.52
CA LEU A 169 4.31 -6.61 -16.12
C LEU A 169 5.53 -6.65 -15.19
N HIS A 170 6.52 -7.51 -15.51
CA HIS A 170 7.78 -7.53 -14.79
C HIS A 170 8.51 -6.18 -14.83
N GLU A 171 8.64 -5.55 -16.01
CA GLU A 171 9.27 -4.23 -16.12
C GLU A 171 8.49 -3.15 -15.35
N HIS A 172 7.14 -3.18 -15.39
CA HIS A 172 6.31 -2.31 -14.56
C HIS A 172 6.62 -2.48 -13.07
N CYS A 173 6.74 -3.72 -12.60
CA CYS A 173 7.12 -4.02 -11.22
C CYS A 173 8.53 -3.52 -10.87
N MET A 174 9.49 -3.73 -11.75
CA MET A 174 10.86 -3.27 -11.52
C MET A 174 11.00 -1.74 -11.53
N ARG A 175 10.23 -1.04 -12.37
CA ARG A 175 10.16 0.43 -12.31
C ARG A 175 9.57 0.92 -11.00
N ALA A 176 8.54 0.26 -10.48
CA ALA A 176 7.99 0.55 -9.16
C ALA A 176 9.05 0.41 -8.06
N PHE A 177 9.76 -0.72 -8.02
CA PHE A 177 10.85 -0.92 -7.06
C PHE A 177 11.93 0.12 -7.15
N ARG A 178 12.42 0.43 -8.37
CA ARG A 178 13.48 1.43 -8.59
C ARG A 178 13.02 2.82 -8.18
N ARG A 179 11.78 3.17 -8.46
CA ARG A 179 11.20 4.46 -8.08
C ARG A 179 11.10 4.61 -6.56
N ALA A 180 10.59 3.59 -5.86
CA ALA A 180 10.45 3.61 -4.41
C ALA A 180 11.78 3.47 -3.66
N ALA A 181 12.86 3.03 -4.33
CA ALA A 181 14.18 2.87 -3.72
C ALA A 181 14.98 4.17 -3.54
N GLN A 182 14.40 5.34 -3.82
CA GLN A 182 15.02 6.63 -3.54
C GLN A 182 15.19 6.80 -2.03
N ARG A 183 16.39 7.22 -1.60
CA ARG A 183 16.80 7.22 -0.19
C ARG A 183 17.07 8.63 0.33
N GLY A 184 16.74 8.86 1.58
CA GLY A 184 17.16 10.04 2.31
C GLY A 184 18.46 9.83 3.08
N ALA A 185 18.72 10.71 4.04
CA ALA A 185 19.98 10.78 4.80
C ALA A 185 20.24 9.55 5.71
N HIS A 186 19.17 8.88 6.15
CA HIS A 186 19.26 7.69 6.99
C HIS A 186 19.28 6.38 6.18
N GLY A 187 19.23 6.49 4.84
CA GLY A 187 19.22 5.34 3.93
C GLY A 187 17.85 4.66 3.82
N LEU A 188 16.80 5.31 4.26
CA LEU A 188 15.41 4.84 4.20
C LEU A 188 14.71 5.40 2.97
N CYS A 189 13.59 4.82 2.57
CA CYS A 189 12.78 5.28 1.45
C CYS A 189 12.21 6.68 1.71
N LEU A 190 12.20 7.53 0.68
CA LEU A 190 11.63 8.87 0.79
C LEU A 190 10.12 8.82 1.00
N MET A 191 9.61 9.64 1.93
CA MET A 191 8.19 9.77 2.25
C MET A 191 7.37 10.40 1.12
N GLY A 192 7.97 11.31 0.36
CA GLY A 192 7.25 12.02 -0.70
C GLY A 192 6.10 12.88 -0.17
N GLY A 193 4.97 12.85 -0.87
CA GLY A 193 3.73 13.53 -0.47
C GLY A 193 2.84 12.71 0.47
N GLY A 194 3.43 11.76 1.19
CA GLY A 194 2.78 10.78 2.05
C GLY A 194 3.12 9.36 1.62
N ASP A 195 2.96 8.43 2.55
CA ASP A 195 2.99 6.99 2.29
C ASP A 195 1.57 6.41 2.41
N TRP A 196 1.38 5.20 2.98
CA TRP A 196 0.05 4.65 3.25
C TRP A 196 -0.87 5.63 3.99
N ASN A 197 -0.29 6.46 4.85
CA ASN A 197 -1.02 7.55 5.49
C ASN A 197 -0.90 8.83 4.67
N ASP A 198 -1.82 8.99 3.72
CA ASP A 198 -1.91 10.18 2.85
C ASP A 198 -1.96 11.49 3.66
N GLY A 199 -2.47 11.42 4.89
CA GLY A 199 -2.58 12.57 5.80
C GLY A 199 -1.25 13.08 6.34
N MET A 200 -0.17 12.31 6.19
CA MET A 200 1.19 12.73 6.54
C MET A 200 1.90 13.48 5.40
N ASN A 201 1.15 14.23 4.60
CA ASN A 201 1.62 14.85 3.36
C ASN A 201 2.67 15.96 3.52
N ARG A 202 2.95 16.39 4.77
CA ARG A 202 3.99 17.39 5.04
C ARG A 202 5.27 16.82 5.64
N VAL A 203 5.30 15.53 5.96
CA VAL A 203 6.48 14.87 6.52
C VAL A 203 7.65 14.89 5.53
N GLY A 204 7.39 14.58 4.26
CA GLY A 204 8.39 14.51 3.19
C GLY A 204 8.13 15.45 2.00
N ALA A 205 7.33 16.51 2.19
CA ALA A 205 6.90 17.41 1.10
C ALA A 205 8.05 18.11 0.38
N ARG A 206 9.19 18.36 1.06
CA ARG A 206 10.40 18.95 0.46
C ARG A 206 11.32 17.92 -0.20
N GLY A 207 10.96 16.64 -0.16
CA GLY A 207 11.65 15.57 -0.88
C GLY A 207 12.86 14.98 -0.16
N VAL A 208 13.01 15.19 1.15
CA VAL A 208 14.11 14.61 1.96
C VAL A 208 13.61 13.77 3.15
N GLY A 209 12.37 13.96 3.60
CA GLY A 209 11.77 13.16 4.66
C GLY A 209 11.66 11.69 4.28
N GLU A 210 11.79 10.80 5.25
CA GLU A 210 11.91 9.36 5.06
C GLU A 210 10.82 8.60 5.81
N SER A 211 10.29 7.53 5.20
CA SER A 211 9.31 6.64 5.80
C SER A 211 9.95 5.33 6.25
N VAL A 212 9.88 5.03 7.52
CA VAL A 212 10.28 3.74 8.08
C VAL A 212 9.35 2.65 7.56
N TRP A 213 8.04 2.85 7.68
CA TRP A 213 7.05 1.90 7.20
C TRP A 213 7.19 1.56 5.71
N LEU A 214 7.38 2.56 4.84
CA LEU A 214 7.56 2.30 3.41
C LEU A 214 8.82 1.46 3.14
N THR A 215 9.88 1.69 3.91
CA THR A 215 11.12 0.92 3.80
C THR A 215 10.90 -0.54 4.22
N GLU A 216 10.15 -0.77 5.29
CA GLU A 216 9.74 -2.11 5.73
C GLU A 216 8.87 -2.80 4.67
N PHE A 217 7.91 -2.07 4.11
CA PHE A 217 7.06 -2.58 3.02
C PHE A 217 7.88 -2.90 1.77
N TRP A 218 8.84 -2.05 1.41
CA TRP A 218 9.75 -2.32 0.30
C TRP A 218 10.53 -3.62 0.51
N VAL A 219 11.09 -3.83 1.71
CA VAL A 219 11.83 -5.05 2.08
C VAL A 219 10.94 -6.28 1.97
N ALA A 220 9.74 -6.25 2.56
CA ALA A 220 8.79 -7.37 2.52
C ALA A 220 8.31 -7.67 1.08
N CYS A 221 8.08 -6.62 0.29
CA CYS A 221 7.68 -6.74 -1.10
C CYS A 221 8.78 -7.37 -1.96
N ALA A 222 10.03 -6.93 -1.79
CA ALA A 222 11.18 -7.45 -2.51
C ALA A 222 11.45 -8.92 -2.17
N GLU A 223 11.39 -9.30 -0.89
CA GLU A 223 11.54 -10.68 -0.44
C GLU A 223 10.59 -11.61 -1.21
N ARG A 224 9.31 -11.26 -1.22
CA ARG A 224 8.28 -12.05 -1.90
C ARG A 224 8.44 -12.04 -3.42
N TYR A 225 8.79 -10.88 -4.01
CA TYR A 225 8.92 -10.76 -5.47
C TYR A 225 10.13 -11.52 -6.02
N MET A 226 11.23 -11.62 -5.27
CA MET A 226 12.41 -12.40 -5.66
C MET A 226 12.10 -13.88 -5.91
N GLU A 227 11.11 -14.44 -5.24
CA GLU A 227 10.70 -15.83 -5.44
C GLU A 227 10.12 -16.09 -6.86
N VAL A 228 9.56 -15.04 -7.48
CA VAL A 228 8.91 -15.12 -8.80
C VAL A 228 9.62 -14.32 -9.88
N CYS A 229 10.67 -13.57 -9.52
CA CYS A 229 11.41 -12.70 -10.44
C CYS A 229 12.06 -13.52 -11.57
N PRO A 230 11.71 -13.26 -12.85
CA PRO A 230 12.21 -14.06 -13.96
C PRO A 230 13.68 -13.78 -14.28
N GLU A 231 14.15 -12.54 -14.06
CA GLU A 231 15.46 -12.08 -14.48
C GLU A 231 16.49 -12.16 -13.33
N ALA A 232 17.59 -12.89 -13.55
CA ALA A 232 18.63 -13.07 -12.53
C ALA A 232 19.30 -11.75 -12.11
N ALA A 233 19.48 -10.81 -13.04
CA ALA A 233 20.08 -9.50 -12.76
C ALA A 233 19.18 -8.65 -11.87
N ASP A 234 17.87 -8.63 -12.12
CA ASP A 234 16.91 -7.91 -11.31
C ASP A 234 16.75 -8.53 -9.92
N ARG A 235 16.77 -9.86 -9.83
CA ARG A 235 16.77 -10.57 -8.55
C ARG A 235 17.99 -10.19 -7.71
N ALA A 236 19.18 -10.18 -8.31
CA ALA A 236 20.40 -9.79 -7.60
C ALA A 236 20.37 -8.33 -7.14
N TRP A 237 19.79 -7.43 -7.96
CA TRP A 237 19.58 -6.03 -7.58
C TRP A 237 18.61 -5.91 -6.40
N LEU A 238 17.47 -6.60 -6.44
CA LEU A 238 16.50 -6.63 -5.35
C LEU A 238 17.11 -7.13 -4.05
N GLU A 239 17.89 -8.22 -4.11
CA GLU A 239 18.57 -8.79 -2.94
C GLU A 239 19.56 -7.80 -2.31
N ALA A 240 20.36 -7.12 -3.13
CA ALA A 240 21.30 -6.11 -2.66
C ALA A 240 20.57 -4.94 -1.99
N GLN A 241 19.52 -4.39 -2.65
CA GLN A 241 18.74 -3.27 -2.11
C GLN A 241 18.00 -3.66 -0.81
N ARG A 242 17.45 -4.89 -0.76
CA ARG A 242 16.79 -5.43 0.44
C ARG A 242 17.76 -5.49 1.62
N GLY A 243 18.96 -5.99 1.37
CA GLY A 243 20.03 -6.06 2.39
C GLY A 243 20.40 -4.68 2.94
N ASP A 244 20.59 -3.71 2.04
CA ASP A 244 20.90 -2.33 2.42
C ASP A 244 19.77 -1.67 3.23
N PHE A 245 18.50 -1.82 2.79
CA PHE A 245 17.36 -1.27 3.51
C PHE A 245 17.15 -1.93 4.88
N ALA A 246 17.28 -3.24 4.98
CA ALA A 246 17.19 -3.94 6.26
C ALA A 246 18.29 -3.44 7.22
N ALA A 247 19.52 -3.28 6.75
CA ALA A 247 20.61 -2.72 7.56
C ALA A 247 20.35 -1.26 7.97
N ALA A 248 19.78 -0.44 7.08
CA ALA A 248 19.41 0.95 7.39
C ALA A 248 18.31 1.02 8.44
N LEU A 249 17.28 0.19 8.35
CA LEU A 249 16.20 0.08 9.34
C LEU A 249 16.74 -0.29 10.71
N GLU A 250 17.58 -1.35 10.78
CA GLU A 250 18.16 -1.81 12.05
C GLU A 250 19.10 -0.78 12.70
N LYS A 251 19.76 0.03 11.87
CA LYS A 251 20.68 1.05 12.36
C LYS A 251 20.01 2.35 12.74
N ASN A 252 19.05 2.81 11.93
CA ASN A 252 18.53 4.17 11.98
C ASN A 252 17.04 4.27 12.38
N ALA A 253 16.29 3.16 12.40
CA ALA A 253 14.86 3.21 12.70
C ALA A 253 14.49 2.61 14.06
N TRP A 254 15.46 2.23 14.91
CA TRP A 254 15.23 1.61 16.22
C TRP A 254 15.36 2.65 17.35
N ASP A 255 14.29 2.84 18.14
CA ASP A 255 14.20 3.78 19.26
C ASP A 255 14.55 3.13 20.64
N GLY A 256 15.13 1.96 20.65
CA GLY A 256 15.48 1.24 21.88
C GLY A 256 14.41 0.23 22.34
N GLN A 257 13.14 0.44 22.03
CA GLN A 257 12.03 -0.46 22.38
C GLN A 257 11.15 -0.84 21.19
N TRP A 258 11.00 0.04 20.21
CA TRP A 258 10.17 -0.17 19.00
C TRP A 258 10.76 0.57 17.79
N TYR A 259 10.20 0.35 16.61
CA TYR A 259 10.61 1.04 15.39
C TYR A 259 9.94 2.41 15.26
N LEU A 260 10.69 3.38 14.79
CA LEU A 260 10.24 4.73 14.46
C LEU A 260 9.16 4.70 13.35
N ARG A 261 8.48 5.83 13.14
CA ARG A 261 7.52 5.98 12.05
C ARG A 261 8.12 6.67 10.82
N ALA A 262 8.84 7.75 11.02
CA ALA A 262 9.39 8.57 9.95
C ALA A 262 10.44 9.56 10.46
N TYR A 263 11.23 10.08 9.52
CA TYR A 263 12.01 11.31 9.68
C TYR A 263 11.39 12.39 8.81
N ALA A 264 11.07 13.55 9.38
CA ALA A 264 10.52 14.64 8.62
C ALA A 264 11.59 15.44 7.88
N ASP A 265 11.16 16.24 6.91
CA ASP A 265 12.03 17.13 6.12
C ASP A 265 12.88 18.11 6.98
N GLY A 266 12.45 18.42 8.19
CA GLY A 266 13.16 19.29 9.14
C GLY A 266 14.13 18.52 10.03
N GLY A 267 14.15 17.19 9.96
CA GLY A 267 14.93 16.32 10.82
C GLY A 267 14.19 15.85 12.08
N GLU A 268 12.91 16.24 12.23
CA GLU A 268 12.09 15.76 13.34
C GLU A 268 11.86 14.24 13.18
N CYS A 269 11.96 13.53 14.30
CA CYS A 269 11.72 12.09 14.38
C CYS A 269 10.28 11.82 14.85
N LEU A 270 9.55 11.04 14.10
CA LEU A 270 8.20 10.56 14.42
C LEU A 270 8.26 9.09 14.83
N GLY A 271 7.45 8.71 15.82
CA GLY A 271 7.42 7.32 16.29
C GLY A 271 8.45 7.04 17.39
N SER A 272 9.07 8.06 17.98
CA SER A 272 10.02 7.96 19.08
C SER A 272 9.34 8.12 20.45
N ALA A 273 9.91 7.53 21.49
CA ALA A 273 9.50 7.71 22.87
C ALA A 273 9.47 9.19 23.30
N ASP A 274 10.31 10.03 22.70
CA ASP A 274 10.39 11.46 22.95
C ASP A 274 9.41 12.28 22.10
N SER A 275 8.71 11.67 21.14
CA SER A 275 7.77 12.39 20.28
C SER A 275 6.53 12.83 21.08
N PRO A 276 6.12 14.09 21.00
CA PRO A 276 4.93 14.59 21.74
C PRO A 276 3.62 13.99 21.20
N CYS A 277 3.56 13.75 19.88
CA CYS A 277 2.47 13.08 19.16
C CYS A 277 3.05 11.91 18.37
N CYS A 278 2.22 10.93 18.03
CA CYS A 278 2.64 9.73 17.27
C CYS A 278 3.92 9.13 17.87
N ARG A 279 3.91 8.88 19.18
CA ARG A 279 5.05 8.28 19.89
C ARG A 279 5.30 6.85 19.43
N ILE A 280 4.22 6.14 19.14
CA ILE A 280 4.25 4.82 18.55
C ILE A 280 3.17 4.73 17.46
N ASP A 281 3.49 4.07 16.37
CA ASP A 281 2.59 3.80 15.25
C ASP A 281 2.57 2.30 14.96
N LEU A 282 1.37 1.72 14.90
CA LEU A 282 1.16 0.30 14.75
C LEU A 282 1.70 -0.27 13.44
N VAL A 283 1.63 0.54 12.35
CA VAL A 283 2.00 0.05 11.01
C VAL A 283 3.48 -0.33 10.95
N SER A 284 4.37 0.51 11.49
CA SER A 284 5.81 0.19 11.53
C SER A 284 6.09 -1.05 12.37
N GLN A 285 5.42 -1.21 13.53
CA GLN A 285 5.67 -2.38 14.36
C GLN A 285 5.22 -3.68 13.68
N ALA A 286 4.06 -3.66 13.04
CA ALA A 286 3.53 -4.82 12.32
C ALA A 286 4.37 -5.17 11.09
N TRP A 287 4.79 -4.16 10.31
CA TRP A 287 5.54 -4.39 9.07
C TRP A 287 7.01 -4.73 9.32
N ALA A 288 7.60 -4.34 10.43
CA ALA A 288 8.91 -4.83 10.85
C ALA A 288 8.93 -6.38 10.95
N VAL A 289 7.86 -6.97 11.48
CA VAL A 289 7.69 -8.43 11.53
C VAL A 289 7.54 -9.03 10.13
N LEU A 290 6.73 -8.41 9.27
CA LEU A 290 6.49 -8.87 7.90
C LEU A 290 7.74 -8.72 7.00
N ALA A 291 8.57 -7.72 7.28
CA ALA A 291 9.86 -7.49 6.63
C ALA A 291 10.96 -8.45 7.12
N GLY A 292 10.68 -9.25 8.14
CA GLY A 292 11.62 -10.22 8.68
C GLY A 292 12.85 -9.59 9.36
N LEU A 293 12.68 -8.42 9.99
CA LEU A 293 13.73 -7.74 10.73
C LEU A 293 14.15 -8.53 11.98
N ASP A 294 15.06 -7.98 12.82
CA ASP A 294 15.57 -8.68 14.00
C ASP A 294 14.44 -9.19 14.90
N LYS A 295 14.41 -10.48 15.17
CA LYS A 295 13.32 -11.14 15.90
C LYS A 295 13.15 -10.62 17.33
N ALA A 296 14.24 -10.27 18.02
CA ALA A 296 14.16 -9.76 19.38
C ALA A 296 13.58 -8.35 19.40
N ARG A 297 13.99 -7.50 18.45
CA ARG A 297 13.44 -6.16 18.26
C ARG A 297 11.97 -6.20 17.82
N CYS A 298 11.62 -7.06 16.87
CA CYS A 298 10.23 -7.27 16.46
C CYS A 298 9.35 -7.68 17.64
N ARG A 299 9.83 -8.58 18.52
CA ARG A 299 9.09 -8.97 19.72
C ARG A 299 8.90 -7.78 20.65
N SER A 300 9.96 -7.04 20.95
CA SER A 300 9.89 -5.84 21.79
C SER A 300 8.92 -4.81 21.21
N ALA A 301 8.96 -4.59 19.89
CA ALA A 301 8.10 -3.65 19.19
C ALA A 301 6.60 -4.04 19.28
N ILE A 302 6.29 -5.33 19.11
CA ILE A 302 4.90 -5.83 19.25
C ILE A 302 4.43 -5.75 20.71
N ASP A 303 5.29 -6.09 21.68
CA ASP A 303 4.96 -5.97 23.11
C ASP A 303 4.69 -4.50 23.47
N ALA A 304 5.50 -3.54 22.99
CA ALA A 304 5.28 -2.10 23.15
C ALA A 304 3.99 -1.62 22.48
N ALA A 305 3.69 -2.11 21.27
CA ALA A 305 2.45 -1.80 20.57
C ALA A 305 1.23 -2.34 21.34
N TRP A 306 1.32 -3.53 21.89
CA TRP A 306 0.28 -4.10 22.75
C TRP A 306 0.01 -3.21 23.95
N ASP A 307 1.05 -2.84 24.68
CA ASP A 307 0.93 -2.06 25.92
C ASP A 307 0.39 -0.63 25.68
N GLN A 308 0.71 -0.03 24.55
CA GLN A 308 0.40 1.40 24.30
C GLN A 308 -0.82 1.61 23.39
N LEU A 309 -1.13 0.67 22.50
CA LEU A 309 -2.17 0.85 21.48
C LEU A 309 -3.40 0.00 21.70
N VAL A 310 -3.32 -1.12 22.44
CA VAL A 310 -4.47 -1.97 22.72
C VAL A 310 -5.30 -1.38 23.86
N ASP A 311 -6.61 -1.25 23.62
CA ASP A 311 -7.60 -0.92 24.62
C ASP A 311 -8.47 -2.17 24.88
N GLU A 312 -8.11 -2.94 25.90
CA GLU A 312 -8.80 -4.19 26.23
C GLU A 312 -10.27 -3.99 26.62
N LYS A 313 -10.62 -2.83 27.20
CA LYS A 313 -12.01 -2.55 27.60
C LYS A 313 -12.91 -2.32 26.40
N LEU A 314 -12.38 -1.66 25.39
CA LEU A 314 -13.10 -1.36 24.15
C LEU A 314 -12.91 -2.47 23.11
N GLY A 315 -11.95 -3.39 23.30
CA GLY A 315 -11.62 -4.45 22.37
C GLY A 315 -11.09 -3.91 21.02
N LEU A 316 -10.27 -2.85 21.06
CA LEU A 316 -9.74 -2.21 19.86
C LEU A 316 -8.23 -2.00 19.96
N ILE A 317 -7.59 -1.82 18.80
CA ILE A 317 -6.18 -1.45 18.67
C ILE A 317 -6.13 -0.10 17.96
N ARG A 318 -5.48 0.89 18.58
CA ARG A 318 -5.30 2.22 17.98
C ARG A 318 -4.21 2.18 16.93
N LEU A 319 -4.37 2.97 15.87
CA LEU A 319 -3.38 3.08 14.81
C LEU A 319 -2.07 3.72 15.31
N LEU A 320 -2.18 4.80 16.09
CA LEU A 320 -1.05 5.50 16.69
C LEU A 320 -1.44 6.14 18.02
N ALA A 321 -0.46 6.47 18.85
CA ALA A 321 -0.63 7.18 20.11
C ALA A 321 0.62 8.01 20.48
N PRO A 322 0.43 9.21 21.12
CA PRO A 322 -0.80 10.01 21.17
C PRO A 322 -1.20 10.52 19.79
N PRO A 323 -2.49 10.81 19.56
CA PRO A 323 -2.92 11.47 18.32
C PRO A 323 -2.26 12.83 18.10
N PHE A 324 -2.16 13.26 16.84
CA PHE A 324 -1.72 14.61 16.51
C PHE A 324 -2.76 15.64 16.96
N THR A 325 -2.29 16.74 17.58
CA THR A 325 -3.13 17.82 18.09
C THR A 325 -3.04 19.10 17.26
N GLY A 326 -2.15 19.15 16.27
CA GLY A 326 -1.85 20.35 15.50
C GLY A 326 -0.92 21.33 16.20
N GLU A 327 -0.42 20.99 17.39
CA GLU A 327 0.61 21.75 18.11
C GLU A 327 2.00 21.17 17.78
N GLY A 328 2.99 22.05 17.64
CA GLY A 328 4.37 21.66 17.37
C GLY A 328 4.61 21.31 15.90
N PHE A 329 5.08 20.09 15.62
CA PHE A 329 5.34 19.61 14.25
C PHE A 329 4.04 19.43 13.48
N ASP A 330 3.99 19.94 12.25
CA ASP A 330 2.85 19.79 11.34
C ASP A 330 3.06 18.59 10.38
N PRO A 331 2.42 17.45 10.63
CA PRO A 331 2.57 16.26 9.78
C PRO A 331 1.77 16.35 8.47
N GLY A 332 0.86 17.31 8.35
CA GLY A 332 -0.09 17.45 7.25
C GLY A 332 -1.54 17.34 7.70
N TYR A 333 -2.44 17.02 6.76
CA TYR A 333 -3.88 17.05 7.03
C TYR A 333 -4.37 15.95 7.99
N ILE A 334 -3.55 14.98 8.35
CA ILE A 334 -3.88 14.03 9.43
C ILE A 334 -4.22 14.76 10.73
N ALA A 335 -3.51 15.87 11.03
CA ALA A 335 -3.76 16.68 12.22
C ALA A 335 -5.10 17.46 12.17
N ALA A 336 -5.76 17.55 11.02
CA ALA A 336 -7.08 18.13 10.87
C ALA A 336 -8.21 17.17 11.31
N TYR A 337 -7.94 15.87 11.41
CA TYR A 337 -8.88 14.93 11.99
C TYR A 337 -8.88 15.06 13.51
N PRO A 338 -10.05 15.08 14.17
CA PRO A 338 -10.11 15.06 15.62
C PRO A 338 -9.33 13.87 16.19
N ALA A 339 -8.74 14.04 17.37
CA ALA A 339 -8.00 12.98 18.04
C ALA A 339 -8.88 11.72 18.23
N GLY A 340 -8.34 10.56 17.86
CA GLY A 340 -9.06 9.28 17.90
C GLY A 340 -10.05 9.06 16.77
N ILE A 341 -9.98 9.87 15.70
CA ILE A 341 -10.83 9.72 14.50
C ILE A 341 -9.95 9.41 13.29
N ARG A 342 -10.40 8.45 12.45
CA ARG A 342 -9.71 8.01 11.25
C ARG A 342 -8.24 7.67 11.54
N GLU A 343 -7.34 8.05 10.63
CA GLU A 343 -5.89 7.78 10.74
C GLU A 343 -5.25 8.48 11.95
N ASN A 344 -5.90 9.48 12.54
CA ASN A 344 -5.37 10.20 13.70
C ASN A 344 -5.65 9.47 15.03
N GLY A 345 -5.21 8.22 15.13
CA GLY A 345 -5.24 7.44 16.36
C GLY A 345 -6.53 6.66 16.61
N ALA A 346 -7.43 6.52 15.64
CA ALA A 346 -8.55 5.59 15.76
C ALA A 346 -8.11 4.14 15.48
N GLN A 347 -9.01 3.19 15.70
CA GLN A 347 -8.93 1.88 15.07
C GLN A 347 -9.31 2.07 13.60
N TYR A 348 -8.32 1.91 12.73
CA TYR A 348 -8.49 2.05 11.29
C TYR A 348 -8.23 0.70 10.62
N THR A 349 -9.21 0.25 9.88
CA THR A 349 -9.16 -1.05 9.20
C THR A 349 -9.24 -0.91 7.70
#